data_2bdad50efb4957bf34b770c55239d456
#
_entry.id   2bdad50efb4957bf34b770c55239d456
#
_cell.length_a   1.000
_cell.length_b   1.000
_cell.length_c   1.000
_cell.angle_alpha   90.00
_cell.angle_beta   90.00
_cell.angle_gamma   90.00
#
_symmetry.space_group_name_H-M   'P 1'
#
loop_
_entity.id
_entity.type
_entity.pdbx_description
1 polymer ?
#
loop_
_entity_poly.entity_id
_entity_poly.type
_entity_poly.pdbx_seq_one_letter_code
_entity_poly.pdbx_strand_id
1 'polypeptide(L)'
;GSVQYNEYVRRARLDLQPRWGYTLRASTVGNPFSSMFATAWSVYGRIYTPGLFLHHGLTLAAAYQRTTDVFPMMNVIDFQPRGYDRIATTEYVAASADYRFPVVYPDWGVSGVFFLKRISLDLSFEYARYLEPEYFIDLSDLSGLSSDGLQKRGGPRHIYTYGGSVSFDIAPFRMPAESTSTFTIGVYKPYGKKLFVTCGFSVPL
;
A
#
# COMPACT_ATOMS: atom_id res chain seq x y z
N GLY A 1 -16.70 -11.59 -4.96
CA GLY A 1 -16.13 -11.66 -6.30
C GLY A 1 -15.16 -10.51 -6.56
N SER A 2 -14.16 -10.74 -7.42
CA SER A 2 -13.24 -9.68 -7.85
C SER A 2 -12.91 -9.85 -9.33
N VAL A 3 -12.76 -8.72 -10.02
CA VAL A 3 -12.27 -8.64 -11.39
C VAL A 3 -11.05 -7.74 -11.39
N GLN A 4 -9.98 -8.18 -12.06
CA GLN A 4 -8.76 -7.41 -12.21
C GLN A 4 -8.33 -7.40 -13.68
N TYR A 5 -7.98 -6.22 -14.17
CA TYR A 5 -7.41 -6.00 -15.48
C TYR A 5 -6.06 -5.32 -15.36
N ASN A 6 -5.05 -5.83 -16.09
CA ASN A 6 -3.70 -5.30 -16.08
C ASN A 6 -3.20 -5.18 -17.50
N GLU A 7 -2.58 -4.05 -17.83
CA GLU A 7 -1.87 -3.83 -19.09
C GLU A 7 -0.55 -3.12 -18.81
N TYR A 8 0.54 -3.67 -19.31
CA TYR A 8 1.88 -3.13 -19.10
C TYR A 8 2.71 -3.18 -20.38
N VAL A 9 3.42 -2.11 -20.67
CA VAL A 9 4.51 -2.12 -21.63
C VAL A 9 5.70 -2.88 -21.01
N ARG A 10 6.36 -3.72 -21.80
CA ARG A 10 7.53 -4.48 -21.33
C ARG A 10 8.59 -3.55 -20.74
N ARG A 11 9.06 -3.91 -19.58
CA ARG A 11 10.11 -3.21 -18.84
C ARG A 11 11.48 -3.47 -19.49
N ALA A 12 12.27 -2.42 -19.73
CA ALA A 12 13.67 -2.58 -20.06
C ALA A 12 14.46 -3.13 -18.85
N ARG A 13 15.61 -3.78 -19.09
CA ARG A 13 16.39 -4.44 -18.03
C ARG A 13 16.83 -3.50 -16.90
N LEU A 14 17.05 -2.24 -17.21
CA LEU A 14 17.48 -1.21 -16.25
C LEU A 14 16.30 -0.50 -15.57
N ASP A 15 15.10 -0.59 -16.11
CA ASP A 15 13.94 0.09 -15.56
C ASP A 15 13.48 -0.60 -14.26
N LEU A 16 13.14 0.19 -13.24
CA LEU A 16 12.66 -0.28 -11.95
C LEU A 16 11.21 -0.76 -11.99
N GLN A 17 10.42 -0.19 -12.90
CA GLN A 17 9.00 -0.49 -13.09
C GLN A 17 8.64 -0.39 -14.58
N PRO A 18 7.45 -0.83 -15.00
CA PRO A 18 6.96 -0.58 -16.35
C PRO A 18 6.96 0.91 -16.65
N ARG A 19 7.41 1.31 -17.84
CA ARG A 19 7.37 2.74 -18.24
C ARG A 19 5.96 3.24 -18.37
N TRP A 20 5.07 2.42 -18.93
CA TRP A 20 3.65 2.68 -19.05
C TRP A 20 2.88 1.44 -18.68
N GLY A 21 1.79 1.63 -18.00
CA GLY A 21 0.89 0.55 -17.66
C GLY A 21 -0.18 1.01 -16.69
N TYR A 22 -1.19 0.20 -16.57
CA TYR A 22 -2.23 0.42 -15.57
C TYR A 22 -2.77 -0.91 -15.04
N THR A 23 -3.25 -0.84 -13.82
CA THR A 23 -3.99 -1.91 -13.16
C THR A 23 -5.32 -1.34 -12.73
N LEU A 24 -6.40 -2.02 -13.03
CA LEU A 24 -7.72 -1.72 -12.52
C LEU A 24 -8.26 -2.96 -11.82
N ARG A 25 -8.74 -2.81 -10.60
CA ARG A 25 -9.37 -3.88 -9.83
C ARG A 25 -10.68 -3.40 -9.26
N ALA A 26 -11.72 -4.19 -9.46
CA ALA A 26 -13.00 -4.00 -8.79
C ALA A 26 -13.31 -5.27 -7.98
N SER A 27 -13.75 -5.10 -6.75
CA SER A 27 -14.11 -6.22 -5.89
C SER A 27 -15.39 -5.93 -5.12
N THR A 28 -16.16 -6.98 -4.89
CA THR A 28 -17.36 -6.96 -4.07
C THR A 28 -17.37 -8.15 -3.13
N VAL A 29 -17.73 -7.90 -1.89
CA VAL A 29 -17.94 -8.91 -0.85
C VAL A 29 -19.33 -8.71 -0.28
N GLY A 30 -20.08 -9.78 -0.13
CA GLY A 30 -21.41 -9.75 0.46
C GLY A 30 -21.73 -11.08 1.12
N ASN A 31 -22.59 -11.04 2.11
CA ASN A 31 -23.13 -12.23 2.77
C ASN A 31 -24.65 -12.33 2.49
N PRO A 32 -25.05 -12.94 1.35
CA PRO A 32 -26.46 -13.00 0.95
C PRO A 32 -27.30 -13.97 1.79
N PHE A 33 -26.65 -14.83 2.60
CA PHE A 33 -27.31 -15.89 3.39
C PHE A 33 -27.43 -15.54 4.88
N SER A 34 -27.04 -14.33 5.28
CA SER A 34 -27.20 -13.86 6.65
C SER A 34 -28.49 -13.08 6.79
N SER A 35 -29.12 -13.17 7.98
CA SER A 35 -30.23 -12.29 8.35
C SER A 35 -29.85 -10.80 8.36
N MET A 36 -28.56 -10.51 8.44
CA MET A 36 -27.97 -9.19 8.26
C MET A 36 -27.25 -9.12 6.90
N PHE A 37 -27.91 -8.55 5.90
CA PHE A 37 -27.33 -8.39 4.59
C PHE A 37 -26.31 -7.24 4.60
N ALA A 38 -25.03 -7.58 4.54
CA ALA A 38 -23.95 -6.62 4.44
C ALA A 38 -23.23 -6.77 3.10
N THR A 39 -22.99 -5.65 2.44
CA THR A 39 -22.21 -5.62 1.20
C THR A 39 -21.08 -4.59 1.30
N ALA A 40 -19.94 -4.94 0.75
CA ALA A 40 -18.83 -4.03 0.54
C ALA A 40 -18.40 -4.10 -0.93
N TRP A 41 -18.09 -2.95 -1.50
CA TRP A 41 -17.50 -2.88 -2.83
C TRP A 41 -16.31 -1.93 -2.83
N SER A 42 -15.32 -2.23 -3.65
CA SER A 42 -14.15 -1.39 -3.81
C SER A 42 -13.68 -1.34 -5.25
N VAL A 43 -13.09 -0.21 -5.60
CA VAL A 43 -12.38 -0.01 -6.86
C VAL A 43 -10.98 0.49 -6.53
N TYR A 44 -9.99 -0.12 -7.16
CA TYR A 44 -8.59 0.25 -7.05
C TYR A 44 -8.01 0.44 -8.45
N GLY A 45 -7.34 1.56 -8.63
CA GLY A 45 -6.62 1.87 -9.86
C GLY A 45 -5.16 2.20 -9.57
N ARG A 46 -4.25 1.77 -10.43
CA ARG A 46 -2.83 2.12 -10.42
C ARG A 46 -2.36 2.41 -11.82
N ILE A 47 -1.60 3.49 -11.96
CA ILE A 47 -1.01 3.93 -13.23
C ILE A 47 0.49 4.02 -13.05
N TYR A 48 1.23 3.47 -14.00
CA TYR A 48 2.66 3.58 -14.10
C TYR A 48 3.01 4.57 -15.21
N THR A 49 3.89 5.51 -14.92
CA THR A 49 4.37 6.49 -15.89
C THR A 49 5.90 6.61 -15.80
N PRO A 50 6.58 7.01 -16.87
CA PRO A 50 7.99 7.37 -16.78
C PRO A 50 8.16 8.52 -15.80
N GLY A 51 9.30 8.52 -15.09
CA GLY A 51 9.69 9.64 -14.25
C GLY A 51 10.34 10.78 -15.06
N LEU A 52 10.93 11.74 -14.34
CA LEU A 52 11.56 12.93 -14.93
C LEU A 52 12.84 12.61 -15.75
N PHE A 53 13.54 11.53 -15.39
CA PHE A 53 14.78 11.12 -16.03
C PHE A 53 14.72 9.68 -16.52
N LEU A 54 15.76 9.27 -17.25
CA LEU A 54 15.88 7.91 -17.74
C LEU A 54 15.92 6.89 -16.58
N HIS A 55 15.21 5.78 -16.72
CA HIS A 55 15.04 4.73 -15.70
C HIS A 55 14.31 5.14 -14.40
N HIS A 56 13.85 6.39 -14.33
CA HIS A 56 12.95 6.81 -13.26
C HIS A 56 11.51 6.38 -13.56
N GLY A 57 10.72 6.21 -12.52
CA GLY A 57 9.32 5.86 -12.65
C GLY A 57 8.47 6.54 -11.60
N LEU A 58 7.26 6.91 -12.00
CA LEU A 58 6.22 7.42 -11.11
C LEU A 58 5.05 6.44 -11.14
N THR A 59 4.63 6.03 -9.96
CA THR A 59 3.43 5.21 -9.77
C THR A 59 2.40 6.05 -9.04
N LEU A 60 1.21 6.17 -9.62
CA LEU A 60 0.06 6.78 -8.98
C LEU A 60 -0.97 5.71 -8.72
N ALA A 61 -1.55 5.68 -7.54
CA ALA A 61 -2.64 4.77 -7.23
C ALA A 61 -3.77 5.51 -6.51
N ALA A 62 -5.00 5.04 -6.73
CA ALA A 62 -6.19 5.52 -6.05
C ALA A 62 -7.10 4.33 -5.71
N ALA A 63 -7.79 4.44 -4.58
CA ALA A 63 -8.73 3.44 -4.12
C ALA A 63 -9.98 4.11 -3.58
N TYR A 64 -11.13 3.50 -3.85
CA TYR A 64 -12.40 3.86 -3.24
C TYR A 64 -13.10 2.61 -2.72
N GLN A 65 -13.64 2.71 -1.53
CA GLN A 65 -14.42 1.62 -0.92
C GLN A 65 -15.67 2.21 -0.27
N ARG A 66 -16.75 1.45 -0.36
CA ARG A 66 -17.97 1.69 0.40
C ARG A 66 -18.53 0.39 0.94
N THR A 67 -18.97 0.43 2.20
CA THR A 67 -19.65 -0.70 2.86
C THR A 67 -21.03 -0.25 3.34
N THR A 68 -21.96 -1.19 3.49
CA THR A 68 -23.21 -0.92 4.20
C THR A 68 -22.94 -0.72 5.68
N ASP A 69 -23.74 0.12 6.35
CA ASP A 69 -23.54 0.55 7.75
C ASP A 69 -23.49 -0.57 8.79
N VAL A 70 -23.95 -1.76 8.42
CA VAL A 70 -24.07 -2.89 9.35
C VAL A 70 -22.73 -3.52 9.74
N PHE A 71 -21.70 -3.47 8.85
CA PHE A 71 -20.40 -4.07 9.13
C PHE A 71 -19.23 -3.21 8.58
N PRO A 72 -18.80 -2.16 9.29
CA PRO A 72 -17.64 -1.36 8.87
C PRO A 72 -16.32 -2.15 8.87
N MET A 73 -16.32 -3.39 9.42
CA MET A 73 -15.12 -4.25 9.44
C MET A 73 -14.85 -5.01 8.15
N MET A 74 -15.76 -5.03 7.18
CA MET A 74 -15.51 -5.62 5.87
C MET A 74 -14.59 -4.72 5.03
N ASN A 75 -13.35 -4.64 5.43
CA ASN A 75 -12.35 -3.87 4.71
C ASN A 75 -11.86 -4.68 3.49
N VAL A 76 -12.29 -4.28 2.30
CA VAL A 76 -11.95 -4.92 1.02
C VAL A 76 -10.72 -4.27 0.38
N ILE A 77 -10.18 -3.22 1.00
CA ILE A 77 -9.08 -2.46 0.41
C ILE A 77 -7.72 -3.07 0.74
N ASP A 78 -6.94 -3.28 -0.31
CA ASP A 78 -5.53 -3.68 -0.22
C ASP A 78 -4.58 -2.48 -0.02
N PHE A 79 -5.11 -1.24 0.01
CA PHE A 79 -4.31 -0.03 0.10
C PHE A 79 -4.68 0.80 1.32
N GLN A 80 -3.73 0.94 2.25
CA GLN A 80 -3.84 1.77 3.44
C GLN A 80 -2.53 2.53 3.64
N PRO A 81 -2.56 3.83 4.00
CA PRO A 81 -1.35 4.59 4.32
C PRO A 81 -0.53 3.93 5.42
N ARG A 82 0.77 3.86 5.24
CA ARG A 82 1.70 3.20 6.15
C ARG A 82 1.71 3.86 7.53
N GLY A 83 1.84 3.03 8.59
CA GLY A 83 1.92 3.50 9.97
C GLY A 83 0.58 3.81 10.63
N TYR A 84 -0.52 3.48 9.99
CA TYR A 84 -1.85 3.49 10.59
C TYR A 84 -2.35 2.06 10.79
N ASP A 85 -3.06 1.84 11.89
CA ASP A 85 -3.74 0.58 12.15
C ASP A 85 -4.91 0.40 11.17
N ARG A 86 -5.42 -0.82 11.10
CA ARG A 86 -6.53 -1.13 10.20
C ARG A 86 -7.74 -0.26 10.51
N ILE A 87 -8.19 0.49 9.52
CA ILE A 87 -9.29 1.43 9.65
C ILE A 87 -10.59 0.69 9.33
N ALA A 88 -11.51 0.67 10.29
CA ALA A 88 -12.88 0.23 10.07
C ALA A 88 -13.73 1.46 9.70
N THR A 89 -14.33 1.45 8.52
CA THR A 89 -15.09 2.59 8.01
C THR A 89 -16.13 2.14 6.99
N THR A 90 -17.17 2.93 6.85
CA THR A 90 -18.21 2.71 5.83
C THR A 90 -17.82 3.30 4.48
N GLU A 91 -17.02 4.37 4.48
CA GLU A 91 -16.53 5.00 3.25
C GLU A 91 -15.05 5.34 3.38
N TYR A 92 -14.28 4.93 2.38
CA TYR A 92 -12.84 5.10 2.34
C TYR A 92 -12.37 5.53 0.95
N VAL A 93 -11.57 6.58 0.90
CA VAL A 93 -10.90 7.08 -0.31
C VAL A 93 -9.42 7.17 -0.01
N ALA A 94 -8.59 6.63 -0.86
CA ALA A 94 -7.14 6.75 -0.71
C ALA A 94 -6.45 7.03 -2.04
N ALA A 95 -5.31 7.68 -1.95
CA ALA A 95 -4.42 7.95 -3.08
C ALA A 95 -2.97 7.82 -2.65
N SER A 96 -2.10 7.37 -3.56
CA SER A 96 -0.65 7.38 -3.36
C SER A 96 0.09 7.85 -4.60
N ALA A 97 1.28 8.40 -4.35
CA ALA A 97 2.27 8.73 -5.36
C ALA A 97 3.63 8.20 -4.89
N ASP A 98 4.21 7.30 -5.68
CA ASP A 98 5.51 6.69 -5.41
C ASP A 98 6.46 7.06 -6.56
N TYR A 99 7.54 7.77 -6.25
CA TYR A 99 8.57 8.14 -7.22
C TYR A 99 9.82 7.34 -6.98
N ARG A 100 10.17 6.48 -7.92
CA ARG A 100 11.29 5.53 -7.81
C ARG A 100 12.37 5.83 -8.83
N PHE A 101 13.62 5.80 -8.37
CA PHE A 101 14.76 6.02 -9.25
C PHE A 101 16.00 5.23 -8.81
N PRO A 102 16.84 4.80 -9.75
CA PRO A 102 18.13 4.21 -9.45
C PRO A 102 19.10 5.29 -9.01
N VAL A 103 19.82 5.04 -7.91
CA VAL A 103 20.87 5.94 -7.42
C VAL A 103 22.21 5.56 -8.04
N VAL A 104 22.54 4.29 -8.03
CA VAL A 104 23.81 3.77 -8.53
C VAL A 104 23.69 2.31 -8.95
N TYR A 105 24.49 1.92 -9.93
CA TYR A 105 24.70 0.54 -10.37
C TYR A 105 26.14 0.15 -10.00
N PRO A 106 26.39 -0.34 -8.77
CA PRO A 106 27.75 -0.62 -8.33
C PRO A 106 28.40 -1.75 -9.10
N ASP A 107 27.58 -2.70 -9.60
CA ASP A 107 28.06 -3.93 -10.26
C ASP A 107 29.22 -4.57 -9.52
N TRP A 108 29.12 -4.59 -8.18
CA TRP A 108 30.15 -5.04 -7.27
C TRP A 108 29.71 -6.28 -6.51
N GLY A 109 30.65 -7.17 -6.24
CA GLY A 109 30.34 -8.35 -5.49
C GLY A 109 31.55 -9.15 -5.05
N VAL A 110 31.35 -10.05 -4.10
CA VAL A 110 32.31 -11.07 -3.70
C VAL A 110 32.04 -12.34 -4.48
N SER A 111 33.05 -12.79 -5.22
CA SER A 111 32.92 -13.95 -6.11
C SER A 111 32.32 -15.16 -5.39
N GLY A 112 31.21 -15.65 -5.88
CA GLY A 112 30.51 -16.84 -5.38
C GLY A 112 29.63 -16.63 -4.14
N VAL A 113 29.62 -15.45 -3.53
CA VAL A 113 28.80 -15.15 -2.34
C VAL A 113 27.60 -14.26 -2.67
N PHE A 114 27.84 -13.07 -3.17
CA PHE A 114 26.79 -12.16 -3.56
C PHE A 114 27.25 -11.14 -4.61
N PHE A 115 26.30 -10.57 -5.32
CA PHE A 115 26.54 -9.51 -6.30
C PHE A 115 25.50 -8.40 -6.11
N LEU A 116 25.95 -7.18 -5.79
CA LEU A 116 25.13 -5.99 -5.64
C LEU A 116 24.95 -5.34 -7.00
N LYS A 117 23.75 -5.45 -7.54
CA LYS A 117 23.42 -5.03 -8.91
C LYS A 117 23.04 -3.56 -8.97
N ARG A 118 22.23 -3.10 -8.02
CA ARG A 118 21.64 -1.77 -8.06
C ARG A 118 21.24 -1.31 -6.67
N ILE A 119 21.37 -0.01 -6.44
CA ILE A 119 20.78 0.68 -5.31
C ILE A 119 19.74 1.66 -5.87
N SER A 120 18.53 1.60 -5.36
CA SER A 120 17.42 2.48 -5.78
C SER A 120 16.80 3.18 -4.60
N LEU A 121 16.23 4.35 -4.84
CA LEU A 121 15.49 5.15 -3.87
C LEU A 121 14.04 5.25 -4.32
N ASP A 122 13.15 5.16 -3.36
CA ASP A 122 11.71 5.32 -3.53
C ASP A 122 11.24 6.43 -2.58
N LEU A 123 10.57 7.43 -3.12
CA LEU A 123 9.93 8.50 -2.37
C LEU A 123 8.43 8.29 -2.46
N SER A 124 7.74 8.25 -1.32
CA SER A 124 6.32 7.95 -1.26
C SER A 124 5.53 9.01 -0.52
N PHE A 125 4.35 9.30 -1.04
CA PHE A 125 3.32 10.08 -0.40
C PHE A 125 2.00 9.31 -0.48
N GLU A 126 1.34 9.14 0.65
CA GLU A 126 0.11 8.38 0.78
C GLU A 126 -0.91 9.23 1.55
N TYR A 127 -2.12 9.26 1.03
CA TYR A 127 -3.23 10.01 1.62
C TYR A 127 -4.46 9.12 1.69
N ALA A 128 -5.23 9.24 2.76
CA ALA A 128 -6.56 8.68 2.84
C ALA A 128 -7.53 9.58 3.58
N ARG A 129 -8.78 9.50 3.15
CA ARG A 129 -9.94 10.06 3.81
C ARG A 129 -10.91 8.93 4.12
N TYR A 130 -11.44 8.91 5.33
CA TYR A 130 -12.43 7.93 5.76
C TYR A 130 -13.50 8.58 6.63
N LEU A 131 -14.69 7.96 6.65
CA LEU A 131 -15.75 8.33 7.57
C LEU A 131 -15.62 7.47 8.83
N GLU A 132 -15.46 8.10 9.99
CA GLU A 132 -15.60 7.38 11.26
C GLU A 132 -17.06 6.93 11.43
N PRO A 133 -17.30 5.66 11.82
CA PRO A 133 -18.65 5.21 12.12
C PRO A 133 -19.26 6.06 13.25
N GLU A 134 -20.55 6.31 13.18
CA GLU A 134 -21.26 7.18 14.11
C GLU A 134 -21.28 6.64 15.55
N TYR A 135 -21.07 5.32 15.69
CA TYR A 135 -21.04 4.65 16.99
C TYR A 135 -19.81 3.77 17.10
N PHE A 136 -18.96 4.06 18.07
CA PHE A 136 -17.83 3.23 18.47
C PHE A 136 -18.12 2.64 19.85
N ILE A 137 -18.18 1.33 19.97
CA ILE A 137 -18.22 0.65 21.27
C ILE A 137 -16.76 0.53 21.70
N ASP A 138 -16.36 1.28 22.71
CA ASP A 138 -15.06 1.09 23.34
C ASP A 138 -15.12 -0.17 24.20
N LEU A 139 -14.59 -1.26 23.67
CA LEU A 139 -14.55 -2.55 24.36
C LEU A 139 -13.61 -2.57 25.57
N SER A 140 -12.84 -1.50 25.80
CA SER A 140 -11.98 -1.39 26.98
C SER A 140 -12.75 -1.02 28.25
N ASP A 141 -13.98 -0.53 28.12
CA ASP A 141 -14.81 -0.08 29.24
C ASP A 141 -16.03 -0.97 29.49
N LEU A 142 -15.82 -2.30 29.44
CA LEU A 142 -16.85 -3.29 29.73
C LEU A 142 -17.32 -3.31 31.21
N SER A 143 -16.76 -2.47 32.07
CA SER A 143 -17.12 -2.42 33.51
C SER A 143 -18.38 -1.61 33.83
N GLY A 144 -18.96 -0.93 32.85
CA GLY A 144 -20.18 -0.14 33.07
C GLY A 144 -21.02 -0.07 31.80
N LEU A 145 -22.00 -0.95 31.65
CA LEU A 145 -23.07 -0.83 30.66
C LEU A 145 -23.97 0.38 30.98
N SER A 146 -23.40 1.57 30.88
CA SER A 146 -24.15 2.83 30.86
C SER A 146 -24.29 3.27 29.42
N SER A 147 -25.47 3.74 29.04
CA SER A 147 -25.78 4.31 27.74
C SER A 147 -24.90 5.54 27.36
N ASP A 148 -24.09 6.03 28.28
CA ASP A 148 -23.13 7.11 28.09
C ASP A 148 -21.79 6.66 27.47
N GLY A 149 -21.53 5.33 27.36
CA GLY A 149 -20.34 4.79 26.71
C GLY A 149 -20.36 4.81 25.17
N LEU A 150 -21.47 5.19 24.57
CA LEU A 150 -21.60 5.41 23.13
C LEU A 150 -21.08 6.80 22.75
N GLN A 151 -19.76 6.95 22.61
CA GLN A 151 -19.22 8.20 22.07
C GLN A 151 -19.59 8.33 20.59
N LYS A 152 -20.45 9.29 20.31
CA LYS A 152 -20.77 9.70 18.94
C LYS A 152 -19.53 10.35 18.31
N ARG A 153 -18.73 9.58 17.61
CA ARG A 153 -17.62 10.07 16.78
C ARG A 153 -18.02 9.90 15.32
N GLY A 154 -18.66 10.90 14.77
CA GLY A 154 -18.98 10.96 13.36
C GLY A 154 -18.19 12.09 12.69
N GLY A 155 -17.66 11.84 11.49
CA GLY A 155 -17.06 12.87 10.67
C GLY A 155 -15.93 12.38 9.77
N PRO A 156 -15.59 13.15 8.74
CA PRO A 156 -14.50 12.79 7.85
C PRO A 156 -13.14 12.98 8.55
N ARG A 157 -12.32 11.96 8.53
CA ARG A 157 -10.93 12.00 8.99
C ARG A 157 -9.98 11.95 7.80
N HIS A 158 -8.91 12.70 7.93
CA HIS A 158 -7.84 12.76 6.93
C HIS A 158 -6.55 12.26 7.54
N ILE A 159 -5.89 11.35 6.86
CA ILE A 159 -4.59 10.82 7.25
C ILE A 159 -3.65 10.86 6.06
N TYR A 160 -2.39 11.10 6.32
CA TYR A 160 -1.36 11.04 5.30
C TYR A 160 -0.02 10.57 5.87
N THR A 161 0.76 9.92 5.03
CA THR A 161 2.10 9.45 5.33
C THR A 161 3.03 9.88 4.21
N TYR A 162 4.20 10.34 4.54
CA TYR A 162 5.27 10.58 3.59
C TYR A 162 6.55 9.92 4.08
N GLY A 163 7.40 9.58 3.15
CA GLY A 163 8.66 8.93 3.47
C GLY A 163 9.41 8.47 2.24
N GLY A 164 10.37 7.62 2.48
CA GLY A 164 11.12 7.01 1.41
C GLY A 164 11.82 5.74 1.87
N SER A 165 12.27 4.97 0.91
CA SER A 165 13.02 3.75 1.15
C SER A 165 14.20 3.62 0.21
N VAL A 166 15.27 3.00 0.70
CA VAL A 166 16.42 2.58 -0.09
C VAL A 166 16.31 1.08 -0.29
N SER A 167 16.44 0.64 -1.54
CA SER A 167 16.40 -0.76 -1.92
C SER A 167 17.72 -1.18 -2.54
N PHE A 168 18.21 -2.34 -2.12
CA PHE A 168 19.44 -2.98 -2.55
C PHE A 168 19.07 -4.25 -3.31
N ASP A 169 19.30 -4.27 -4.62
CA ASP A 169 19.07 -5.42 -5.47
C ASP A 169 20.33 -6.30 -5.47
N ILE A 170 20.22 -7.48 -4.87
CA ILE A 170 21.31 -8.41 -4.62
C ILE A 170 21.03 -9.74 -5.35
N ALA A 171 22.00 -10.26 -6.10
CA ALA A 171 21.96 -11.61 -6.63
C ALA A 171 22.82 -12.51 -5.74
N PRO A 172 22.24 -13.37 -4.89
CA PRO A 172 22.99 -14.28 -4.03
C PRO A 172 23.45 -15.53 -4.79
N PHE A 173 24.57 -16.11 -4.40
CA PHE A 173 25.01 -17.47 -4.74
C PHE A 173 25.03 -17.84 -6.23
N ARG A 174 25.53 -16.97 -7.11
CA ARG A 174 25.58 -17.24 -8.59
C ARG A 174 24.21 -17.53 -9.23
N MET A 175 23.13 -17.11 -8.63
CA MET A 175 21.82 -17.21 -9.26
C MET A 175 21.79 -16.41 -10.58
N PRO A 176 20.99 -16.84 -11.57
CA PRO A 176 20.81 -16.07 -12.80
C PRO A 176 20.44 -14.62 -12.48
N ALA A 177 20.88 -13.69 -13.33
CA ALA A 177 20.62 -12.26 -13.14
C ALA A 177 19.14 -11.88 -13.05
N GLU A 178 18.24 -12.79 -13.37
CA GLU A 178 16.79 -12.68 -13.25
C GLU A 178 16.28 -12.93 -11.83
N SER A 179 17.04 -13.70 -11.02
CA SER A 179 16.69 -14.03 -9.63
C SER A 179 17.36 -13.03 -8.67
N THR A 180 16.86 -11.82 -8.64
CA THR A 180 17.41 -10.75 -7.78
C THR A 180 16.60 -10.63 -6.50
N SER A 181 17.22 -10.86 -5.35
CA SER A 181 16.63 -10.56 -4.04
C SER A 181 16.76 -9.07 -3.75
N THR A 182 15.74 -8.49 -3.15
CA THR A 182 15.74 -7.06 -2.83
C THR A 182 15.67 -6.88 -1.31
N PHE A 183 16.65 -6.18 -0.75
CA PHE A 183 16.64 -5.72 0.63
C PHE A 183 16.23 -4.25 0.65
N THR A 184 15.24 -3.89 1.46
CA THR A 184 14.70 -2.53 1.52
C THR A 184 14.70 -2.01 2.94
N ILE A 185 15.17 -0.79 3.13
CA ILE A 185 15.05 -0.03 4.39
C ILE A 185 14.24 1.22 4.08
N GLY A 186 13.14 1.41 4.80
CA GLY A 186 12.25 2.56 4.63
C GLY A 186 12.10 3.36 5.92
N VAL A 187 11.94 4.67 5.75
CA VAL A 187 11.66 5.62 6.84
C VAL A 187 10.41 6.40 6.47
N TYR A 188 9.41 6.35 7.33
CA TYR A 188 8.10 6.95 7.07
C TYR A 188 7.61 7.77 8.26
N LYS A 189 6.94 8.87 7.95
CA LYS A 189 6.35 9.79 8.92
C LYS A 189 4.86 9.93 8.68
N PRO A 190 4.01 9.19 9.43
CA PRO A 190 2.58 9.43 9.43
C PRO A 190 2.26 10.74 10.14
N TYR A 191 1.25 11.45 9.67
CA TYR A 191 0.78 12.66 10.33
C TYR A 191 0.25 12.38 11.73
N GLY A 192 0.68 13.18 12.70
CA GLY A 192 0.28 13.03 14.09
C GLY A 192 0.89 11.84 14.83
N LYS A 193 1.72 11.01 14.19
CA LYS A 193 2.40 9.85 14.81
C LYS A 193 3.92 10.00 14.80
N LYS A 194 4.61 9.10 15.51
CA LYS A 194 6.07 9.03 15.49
C LYS A 194 6.57 8.48 14.14
N LEU A 195 7.76 8.92 13.77
CA LEU A 195 8.51 8.32 12.66
C LEU A 195 8.78 6.85 12.95
N PHE A 196 8.67 6.00 11.93
CA PHE A 196 9.00 4.58 12.03
C PHE A 196 9.89 4.11 10.88
N VAL A 197 10.61 3.06 11.13
CA VAL A 197 11.52 2.42 10.18
C VAL A 197 10.97 1.06 9.81
N THR A 198 11.03 0.72 8.54
CA THR A 198 10.68 -0.60 8.02
C THR A 198 11.90 -1.26 7.41
N CYS A 199 12.04 -2.56 7.61
CA CYS A 199 13.02 -3.38 6.91
C CYS A 199 12.28 -4.52 6.20
N GLY A 200 12.59 -4.75 4.95
CA GLY A 200 11.98 -5.80 4.15
C GLY A 200 13.02 -6.56 3.34
N PHE A 201 12.78 -7.86 3.17
CA PHE A 201 13.55 -8.71 2.28
C PHE A 201 12.62 -9.47 1.37
N SER A 202 12.85 -9.40 0.07
CA SER A 202 12.05 -10.06 -0.95
C SER A 202 12.95 -10.98 -1.77
N VAL A 203 12.52 -12.23 -1.91
CA VAL A 203 13.18 -13.24 -2.76
C VAL A 203 12.24 -13.53 -3.92
N PRO A 204 12.70 -13.51 -5.18
CA PRO A 204 11.90 -13.98 -6.30
C PRO A 204 11.73 -15.51 -6.17
N LEU A 205 10.49 -15.94 -6.27
CA LEU A 205 10.13 -17.36 -6.37
C LEU A 205 10.13 -17.82 -7.80
#